data_a3776ac568ea729df5c09ef96c00531a
#
_entry.id   a3776ac568ea729df5c09ef96c00531a
#
_cell.length_a   1.000
_cell.length_b   1.000
_cell.length_c   1.000
_cell.angle_alpha   90.00
_cell.angle_beta   90.00
_cell.angle_gamma   90.00
#
_symmetry.space_group_name_H-M   'P 1'
#
loop_
_entity.id
_entity.type
_entity.pdbx_description
1 polymer ?
#
loop_
_entity_poly.entity_id
_entity_poly.type
_entity_poly.pdbx_seq_one_letter_code
_entity_poly.pdbx_strand_id
1 'polypeptide(L)'
;MGGFGVSLDKYMLIGLSLTLVMMIFVVFTDEDNIEYDYTGIVHDVSSTSNGFTFYMNLSDGSFQKCYFKDEPILYGYYSFNGTFSDNGDILFISEMNLLG
;
A
#
# COMPACT_ATOMS: atom_id res chain seq x y z
N MET A 1 -42.96 24.40 -28.52
CA MET A 1 -42.33 23.99 -27.24
C MET A 1 -41.20 23.01 -27.39
N GLY A 2 -40.50 23.05 -28.46
CA GLY A 2 -39.34 22.18 -28.70
C GLY A 2 -38.13 22.47 -27.81
N GLY A 3 -38.07 23.64 -27.17
CA GLY A 3 -36.93 24.00 -26.33
C GLY A 3 -36.87 23.31 -24.97
N PHE A 4 -37.97 22.83 -24.46
CA PHE A 4 -38.00 22.13 -23.17
C PHE A 4 -37.41 20.72 -23.24
N GLY A 5 -37.68 19.98 -24.30
CA GLY A 5 -37.13 18.65 -24.49
C GLY A 5 -35.61 18.66 -24.71
N VAL A 6 -35.12 19.63 -25.45
CA VAL A 6 -33.68 19.78 -25.72
C VAL A 6 -32.90 20.09 -24.44
N SER A 7 -33.43 20.93 -23.56
CA SER A 7 -32.76 21.25 -22.29
C SER A 7 -32.67 20.06 -21.35
N LEU A 8 -33.72 19.26 -21.25
CA LEU A 8 -33.74 18.05 -20.42
C LEU A 8 -32.74 17.01 -20.91
N ASP A 9 -32.66 16.75 -22.21
CA ASP A 9 -31.71 15.80 -22.78
C ASP A 9 -30.26 16.23 -22.56
N LYS A 10 -29.97 17.51 -22.61
CA LYS A 10 -28.67 18.09 -22.36
C LYS A 10 -28.22 17.87 -20.92
N TYR A 11 -29.10 18.08 -19.95
CA TYR A 11 -28.79 17.85 -18.54
C TYR A 11 -28.63 16.35 -18.20
N MET A 12 -29.42 15.49 -18.82
CA MET A 12 -29.27 14.04 -18.67
C MET A 12 -27.95 13.54 -19.21
N LEU A 13 -27.48 14.02 -20.35
CA LEU A 13 -26.19 13.66 -20.93
C LEU A 13 -25.01 14.09 -20.05
N ILE A 14 -25.05 15.29 -19.47
CA ILE A 14 -24.04 15.81 -18.56
C ILE A 14 -24.00 14.97 -17.29
N GLY A 15 -25.14 14.62 -16.72
CA GLY A 15 -25.23 13.77 -15.52
C GLY A 15 -24.67 12.37 -15.74
N LEU A 16 -24.97 11.74 -16.87
CA LEU A 16 -24.43 10.43 -17.23
C LEU A 16 -22.92 10.45 -17.43
N SER A 17 -22.38 11.49 -18.07
CA SER A 17 -20.94 11.66 -18.29
C SER A 17 -20.19 11.81 -16.96
N LEU A 18 -20.71 12.59 -16.04
CA LEU A 18 -20.13 12.78 -14.71
C LEU A 18 -20.11 11.49 -13.90
N THR A 19 -21.18 10.71 -13.95
CA THR A 19 -21.27 9.42 -13.25
C THR A 19 -20.25 8.42 -13.81
N LEU A 20 -20.09 8.34 -15.13
CA LEU A 20 -19.10 7.49 -15.77
C LEU A 20 -17.67 7.88 -15.41
N VAL A 21 -17.35 9.15 -15.39
CA VAL A 21 -16.02 9.65 -15.00
C VAL A 21 -15.71 9.30 -13.54
N MET A 22 -16.68 9.45 -12.64
CA MET A 22 -16.51 9.07 -11.25
C MET A 22 -16.31 7.57 -11.06
N MET A 23 -17.03 6.74 -11.78
CA MET A 23 -16.84 5.29 -11.73
C MET A 23 -15.46 4.86 -12.23
N ILE A 24 -14.97 5.44 -13.31
CA ILE A 24 -13.63 5.19 -13.84
C ILE A 24 -12.58 5.60 -12.82
N PHE A 25 -12.74 6.74 -12.16
CA PHE A 25 -11.83 7.23 -11.15
C PHE A 25 -11.74 6.29 -9.93
N VAL A 26 -12.87 5.79 -9.46
CA VAL A 26 -12.93 4.84 -8.34
C VAL A 26 -12.23 3.52 -8.69
N VAL A 27 -12.43 2.99 -9.88
CA VAL A 27 -11.76 1.77 -10.35
C VAL A 27 -10.25 1.97 -10.43
N PHE A 28 -9.76 3.10 -10.91
CA PHE A 28 -8.33 3.41 -10.93
C PHE A 28 -7.73 3.51 -9.54
N THR A 29 -8.46 4.09 -8.60
CA THR A 29 -8.00 4.23 -7.21
C THR A 29 -7.88 2.86 -6.54
N ASP A 30 -8.80 1.93 -6.80
CA ASP A 30 -8.77 0.58 -6.24
C ASP A 30 -7.63 -0.27 -6.80
N GLU A 31 -7.23 -0.08 -8.04
CA GLU A 31 -6.16 -0.85 -8.68
C GLU A 31 -4.75 -0.43 -8.24
N ASP A 32 -4.53 0.86 -7.96
CA ASP A 32 -3.21 1.42 -7.68
C ASP A 32 -2.89 1.52 -6.18
N ASN A 33 -3.82 1.16 -5.29
CA ASN A 33 -3.68 1.46 -3.87
C ASN A 33 -3.41 0.23 -3.03
N ILE A 34 -2.15 -0.25 -3.06
CA ILE A 34 -1.65 -1.14 -2.01
C ILE A 34 -1.24 -0.23 -0.85
N GLU A 35 -2.04 -0.21 0.22
CA GLU A 35 -1.68 0.48 1.45
C GLU A 35 -0.67 -0.33 2.23
N TYR A 36 0.47 0.29 2.55
CA TYR A 36 1.45 -0.27 3.47
C TYR A 36 1.32 0.39 4.82
N ASP A 37 1.20 -0.43 5.88
CA ASP A 37 0.96 0.04 7.23
C ASP A 37 2.21 0.59 7.90
N TYR A 38 3.40 0.18 7.44
CA TYR A 38 4.68 0.49 8.08
C TYR A 38 5.69 1.00 7.09
N THR A 39 6.58 1.89 7.58
CA THR A 39 7.79 2.29 6.86
C THR A 39 8.98 2.18 7.79
N GLY A 40 10.14 1.82 7.25
CA GLY A 40 11.34 1.70 8.06
C GLY A 40 12.61 1.48 7.25
N ILE A 41 13.74 1.56 7.95
CA ILE A 41 15.07 1.33 7.38
C ILE A 41 15.62 0.01 7.92
N VAL A 42 16.16 -0.82 7.03
CA VAL A 42 16.66 -2.15 7.37
C VAL A 42 18.02 -2.08 8.06
N HIS A 43 18.14 -2.79 9.20
CA HIS A 43 19.37 -2.97 9.96
C HIS A 43 19.58 -4.44 10.32
N ASP A 44 20.83 -4.83 10.54
CA ASP A 44 21.22 -6.12 11.12
C ASP A 44 20.60 -7.35 10.43
N VAL A 45 20.83 -7.48 9.14
CA VAL A 45 20.30 -8.59 8.35
C VAL A 45 21.04 -9.89 8.69
N SER A 46 20.29 -10.94 9.00
CA SER A 46 20.81 -12.28 9.27
C SER A 46 20.05 -13.33 8.46
N SER A 47 20.76 -14.28 7.87
CA SER A 47 20.13 -15.38 7.15
C SER A 47 19.66 -16.47 8.10
N THR A 48 18.51 -17.08 7.79
CA THR A 48 17.97 -18.24 8.48
C THR A 48 17.77 -19.39 7.49
N SER A 49 17.36 -20.56 7.99
CA SER A 49 17.08 -21.70 7.11
C SER A 49 15.94 -21.47 6.13
N ASN A 50 14.98 -20.59 6.46
CA ASN A 50 13.77 -20.36 5.68
C ASN A 50 13.65 -18.95 5.08
N GLY A 51 14.57 -18.06 5.43
CA GLY A 51 14.50 -16.66 4.97
C GLY A 51 15.51 -15.79 5.71
N PHE A 52 15.11 -14.56 6.02
CA PHE A 52 15.99 -13.57 6.64
C PHE A 52 15.32 -12.91 7.82
N THR A 53 16.09 -12.66 8.88
CA THR A 53 15.67 -11.82 10.00
C THR A 53 16.45 -10.52 9.97
N PHE A 54 15.81 -9.43 10.33
CA PHE A 54 16.42 -8.11 10.35
C PHE A 54 15.65 -7.20 11.29
N TYR A 55 16.24 -6.06 11.61
CA TYR A 55 15.57 -5.02 12.40
C TYR A 55 15.17 -3.88 11.47
N MET A 56 13.95 -3.39 11.65
CA MET A 56 13.45 -2.19 10.99
C MET A 56 13.47 -1.03 11.98
N ASN A 57 14.16 0.06 11.61
CA ASN A 57 14.05 1.33 12.33
C ASN A 57 12.80 2.04 11.80
N LEU A 58 11.74 2.04 12.61
CA LEU A 58 10.44 2.58 12.23
C LEU A 58 10.44 4.12 12.31
N SER A 59 9.41 4.73 11.74
CA SER A 59 9.27 6.19 11.69
C SER A 59 9.15 6.84 13.08
N ASP A 60 8.72 6.09 14.10
CA ASP A 60 8.65 6.56 15.49
C ASP A 60 9.98 6.45 16.24
N GLY A 61 11.06 5.97 15.59
CA GLY A 61 12.38 5.78 16.18
C GLY A 61 12.59 4.43 16.85
N SER A 62 11.58 3.58 16.92
CA SER A 62 11.69 2.23 17.49
C SER A 62 12.29 1.24 16.52
N PHE A 63 12.87 0.16 17.05
CA PHE A 63 13.35 -0.97 16.27
C PHE A 63 12.40 -2.14 16.43
N GLN A 64 12.03 -2.77 15.31
CA GLN A 64 11.18 -3.95 15.30
C GLN A 64 11.91 -5.09 14.61
N LYS A 65 12.02 -6.24 15.29
CA LYS A 65 12.55 -7.47 14.68
C LYS A 65 11.55 -7.99 13.66
N CYS A 66 12.03 -8.27 12.45
CA CYS A 66 11.21 -8.67 11.32
C CYS A 66 11.74 -9.95 10.69
N TYR A 67 10.87 -10.65 10.01
CA TYR A 67 11.21 -11.83 9.20
C TYR A 67 10.58 -11.68 7.81
N PHE A 68 11.39 -11.97 6.78
CA PHE A 68 10.91 -12.03 5.40
C PHE A 68 11.61 -13.15 4.64
N LYS A 69 10.94 -13.68 3.63
CA LYS A 69 11.46 -14.81 2.83
C LYS A 69 12.64 -14.44 1.96
N ASP A 70 12.73 -13.18 1.51
CA ASP A 70 13.76 -12.68 0.61
C ASP A 70 14.72 -11.75 1.35
N GLU A 71 15.96 -11.64 0.84
CA GLU A 71 16.98 -10.79 1.44
C GLU A 71 16.67 -9.31 1.21
N PRO A 72 16.47 -8.51 2.29
CA PRO A 72 16.31 -7.07 2.16
C PRO A 72 17.66 -6.39 1.91
N ILE A 73 17.62 -5.18 1.33
CA ILE A 73 18.80 -4.37 1.17
C ILE A 73 19.13 -3.68 2.49
N LEU A 74 20.34 -3.90 2.99
CA LEU A 74 20.81 -3.26 4.22
C LEU A 74 20.78 -1.74 4.07
N TYR A 75 20.17 -1.06 5.05
CA TYR A 75 19.91 0.39 5.06
C TYR A 75 18.94 0.85 3.99
N GLY A 76 18.26 -0.06 3.31
CA GLY A 76 17.17 0.29 2.40
C GLY A 76 15.96 0.85 3.14
N TYR A 77 15.30 1.82 2.53
CA TYR A 77 14.05 2.39 3.04
C TYR A 77 12.88 1.67 2.38
N TYR A 78 12.06 1.01 3.19
CA TYR A 78 10.95 0.18 2.72
C TYR A 78 9.62 0.62 3.31
N SER A 79 8.57 0.46 2.52
CA SER A 79 7.21 0.31 3.05
C SER A 79 6.86 -1.18 3.08
N PHE A 80 6.11 -1.61 4.07
CA PHE A 80 5.84 -3.03 4.26
C PHE A 80 4.57 -3.29 5.06
N ASN A 81 4.04 -4.51 4.88
CA ASN A 81 2.91 -5.05 5.64
C ASN A 81 3.30 -6.39 6.24
N GLY A 82 2.72 -6.72 7.38
CA GLY A 82 2.98 -7.99 8.03
C GLY A 82 2.07 -8.24 9.22
N THR A 83 2.32 -9.38 9.88
CA THR A 83 1.57 -9.82 11.04
C THR A 83 2.52 -10.11 12.19
N PHE A 84 2.20 -9.62 13.38
CA PHE A 84 3.00 -9.91 14.57
C PHE A 84 2.85 -11.36 15.01
N SER A 85 3.94 -11.92 15.56
CA SER A 85 3.90 -13.20 16.29
C SER A 85 2.98 -13.10 17.50
N ASP A 86 2.60 -14.26 18.08
CA ASP A 86 1.68 -14.32 19.20
C ASP A 86 2.12 -13.47 20.40
N ASN A 87 3.43 -13.40 20.66
CA ASN A 87 4.00 -12.58 21.74
C ASN A 87 4.37 -11.16 21.31
N GLY A 88 4.20 -10.81 20.04
CA GLY A 88 4.48 -9.48 19.51
C GLY A 88 5.96 -9.16 19.28
N ASP A 89 6.87 -10.11 19.48
CA ASP A 89 8.32 -9.86 19.38
C ASP A 89 8.82 -9.79 17.94
N ILE A 90 8.19 -10.51 17.01
CA ILE A 90 8.61 -10.59 15.62
C ILE A 90 7.46 -10.21 14.71
N LEU A 91 7.75 -9.36 13.73
CA LEU A 91 6.82 -9.01 12.66
C LEU A 91 7.14 -9.88 11.45
N PHE A 92 6.20 -10.76 11.07
CA PHE A 92 6.30 -11.56 9.85
C PHE A 92 5.81 -10.72 8.67
N ILE A 93 6.75 -10.31 7.83
CA ILE A 93 6.45 -9.43 6.70
C ILE A 93 5.85 -10.25 5.56
N SER A 94 4.70 -9.82 5.06
CA SER A 94 4.03 -10.42 3.90
C SER A 94 4.43 -9.76 2.60
N GLU A 95 4.64 -8.44 2.61
CA GLU A 95 4.99 -7.65 1.44
C GLU A 95 5.93 -6.51 1.82
N MET A 96 6.96 -6.28 1.01
CA MET A 96 7.89 -5.15 1.13
C MET A 96 8.03 -4.44 -0.21
N ASN A 97 8.13 -3.12 -0.16
CA ASN A 97 8.37 -2.29 -1.34
C ASN A 97 9.50 -1.30 -1.05
N LEU A 98 10.57 -1.38 -1.85
CA LEU A 98 11.73 -0.49 -1.72
C LEU A 98 11.37 0.92 -2.19
N LEU A 99 11.56 1.90 -1.30
CA LEU A 99 11.30 3.31 -1.57
C LEU A 99 12.55 4.11 -1.94
N GLY A 100 13.71 3.63 -1.49
CA GLY A 100 14.95 4.33 -1.80
C GLY A 100 16.18 3.88 -1.05
#